data_1b16fcbda6cfb6b9e27037d62deeb3f1
#
_entry.id   1b16fcbda6cfb6b9e27037d62deeb3f1
#
_cell.length_a   1.000
_cell.length_b   1.000
_cell.length_c   1.000
_cell.angle_alpha   90.00
_cell.angle_beta   90.00
_cell.angle_gamma   90.00
#
_symmetry.space_group_name_H-M   'P 1'
#
loop_
_entity.id
_entity.type
_entity.pdbx_description
1 polymer ?
#
loop_
_entity_poly.entity_id
_entity_poly.type
_entity_poly.pdbx_seq_one_letter_code
_entity_poly.pdbx_strand_id
1 'polypeptide(L)' 'MNRKGKYKIVTTFYGNIEVTYTDDKEQAINYAKAVAYMYGQENKSYGTFVIDTSSHKIIYAIPCTF' A
#
# COMPACT_ATOMS: atom_id res chain seq x y z
N MET A 1 12.93 -19.37 2.32
CA MET A 1 12.69 -18.71 1.10
C MET A 1 11.68 -17.61 1.21
N ASN A 2 12.04 -16.50 0.79
CA ASN A 2 11.14 -15.37 0.87
C ASN A 2 10.14 -15.35 -0.23
N ARG A 3 8.91 -15.15 0.15
CA ARG A 3 7.88 -15.03 -0.80
C ARG A 3 7.42 -13.62 -0.80
N LYS A 4 7.68 -12.94 -1.85
CA LYS A 4 7.26 -11.56 -1.90
C LYS A 4 6.11 -11.48 -2.79
N GLY A 5 5.23 -11.98 -2.99
CA GLY A 5 4.10 -11.83 -3.84
C GLY A 5 4.35 -10.94 -5.05
N LYS A 6 3.42 -10.90 -5.96
CA LYS A 6 3.53 -10.10 -7.16
C LYS A 6 3.32 -8.62 -6.91
N TYR A 7 2.63 -8.28 -5.85
CA TYR A 7 2.31 -6.89 -5.54
C TYR A 7 2.74 -6.56 -4.14
N LYS A 8 3.29 -5.39 -4.00
CA LYS A 8 3.82 -4.90 -2.75
C LYS A 8 3.00 -3.69 -2.34
N ILE A 9 2.43 -3.73 -1.15
CA ILE A 9 1.65 -2.63 -0.63
C ILE A 9 2.47 -1.92 0.43
N VAL A 10 2.79 -0.66 0.17
CA VAL A 10 3.60 0.14 1.09
C VAL A 10 2.70 1.17 1.74
N THR A 11 2.67 1.17 3.04
CA THR A 11 1.86 2.11 3.82
C THR A 11 2.79 2.96 4.68
N THR A 12 2.62 4.26 4.62
CA THR A 12 3.41 5.17 5.43
C THR A 12 2.49 6.01 6.29
N PHE A 13 2.85 6.15 7.56
CA PHE A 13 2.10 7.04 8.44
C PHE A 13 2.98 7.39 9.63
N TYR A 14 3.02 8.66 9.99
CA TYR A 14 3.79 9.16 11.13
C TYR A 14 5.25 8.71 11.08
N GLY A 15 5.80 8.64 9.88
CA GLY A 15 7.19 8.23 9.76
C GLY A 15 7.42 6.74 9.79
N ASN A 16 6.38 5.96 9.98
CA ASN A 16 6.48 4.50 9.97
C ASN A 16 6.18 3.98 8.58
N ILE A 17 6.78 2.85 8.25
CA ILE A 17 6.57 2.22 6.95
C ILE A 17 6.20 0.77 7.18
N GLU A 18 5.09 0.35 6.59
CA GLU A 18 4.68 -1.05 6.63
C GLU A 18 4.60 -1.58 5.23
N VAL A 19 5.03 -2.82 5.05
CA VAL A 19 5.05 -3.45 3.74
C VAL A 19 4.31 -4.78 3.82
N THR A 20 3.40 -4.98 2.88
CA THR A 20 2.64 -6.22 2.78
C THR A 20 2.71 -6.69 1.34
N TYR A 21 2.71 -8.01 1.15
CA TYR A 21 2.79 -8.59 -0.19
C TYR A 21 1.59 -9.46 -0.46
N THR A 22 1.16 -9.49 -1.71
CA THR A 22 0.10 -10.38 -2.15
C THR A 22 0.31 -10.71 -3.62
N ASP A 23 -0.27 -11.81 -4.07
CA ASP A 23 -0.17 -12.21 -5.47
C ASP A 23 -1.37 -11.76 -6.29
N ASP A 24 -2.39 -11.23 -5.65
CA ASP A 24 -3.63 -10.86 -6.30
C ASP A 24 -3.73 -9.35 -6.41
N LYS A 25 -3.82 -8.85 -7.65
CA LYS A 25 -3.87 -7.41 -7.88
C LYS A 25 -5.10 -6.78 -7.22
N GLU A 26 -6.24 -7.43 -7.38
CA GLU A 26 -7.47 -6.88 -6.82
C GLU A 26 -7.40 -6.83 -5.30
N GLN A 27 -6.85 -7.88 -4.71
CA GLN A 27 -6.67 -7.91 -3.27
C GLN A 27 -5.74 -6.80 -2.80
N ALA A 28 -4.67 -6.56 -3.57
CA ALA A 28 -3.72 -5.51 -3.22
C ALA A 28 -4.41 -4.15 -3.19
N ILE A 29 -5.19 -3.88 -4.22
CA ILE A 29 -5.86 -2.59 -4.32
C ILE A 29 -6.94 -2.45 -3.25
N ASN A 30 -7.69 -3.53 -2.99
CA ASN A 30 -8.72 -3.50 -1.96
C ASN A 30 -8.12 -3.31 -0.59
N TYR A 31 -6.99 -3.96 -0.34
CA TYR A 31 -6.30 -3.80 0.93
C TYR A 31 -5.84 -2.36 1.11
N ALA A 32 -5.26 -1.78 0.05
CA ALA A 32 -4.80 -0.41 0.10
C ALA A 32 -5.96 0.54 0.39
N LYS A 33 -7.09 0.32 -0.26
CA LYS A 33 -8.27 1.16 -0.04
C LYS A 33 -8.78 1.04 1.39
N ALA A 34 -8.84 -0.18 1.91
CA ALA A 34 -9.35 -0.41 3.26
C ALA A 34 -8.46 0.25 4.30
N VAL A 35 -7.15 0.10 4.14
CA VAL A 35 -6.22 0.68 5.09
C VAL A 35 -6.26 2.19 5.02
N ALA A 36 -6.35 2.72 3.80
CA ALA A 36 -6.44 4.17 3.64
C ALA A 36 -7.71 4.72 4.27
N TYR A 37 -8.80 3.99 4.13
CA TYR A 37 -10.05 4.43 4.73
C TYR A 37 -9.94 4.45 6.25
N MET A 38 -9.35 3.41 6.82
CA MET A 38 -9.25 3.31 8.26
C MET A 38 -8.31 4.33 8.86
N TYR A 39 -7.12 4.42 8.29
CA TYR A 39 -6.10 5.29 8.87
C TYR A 39 -6.17 6.72 8.38
N GLY A 40 -6.63 6.91 7.17
CA GLY A 40 -6.68 8.23 6.58
C GLY A 40 -7.62 9.17 7.29
N GLN A 41 -8.61 8.62 7.98
CA GLN A 41 -9.55 9.46 8.70
C GLN A 41 -8.95 10.05 9.95
N GLU A 42 -8.00 9.35 10.55
CA GLU A 42 -7.41 9.79 11.79
C GLU A 42 -6.02 10.36 11.58
N ASN A 43 -5.40 9.99 10.49
CA ASN A 43 -4.00 10.24 10.27
C ASN A 43 -3.82 11.04 9.02
N LYS A 44 -3.48 12.28 9.14
CA LYS A 44 -3.36 13.12 7.96
C LYS A 44 -2.05 12.92 7.22
N SER A 45 -1.12 12.21 7.84
CA SER A 45 0.15 11.93 7.20
C SER A 45 0.21 10.55 6.59
N TYR A 46 -0.94 10.01 6.26
CA TYR A 46 -1.03 8.65 5.76
C TYR A 46 -0.99 8.60 4.25
N GLY A 47 -0.24 7.66 3.71
CA GLY A 47 -0.24 7.39 2.29
C GLY A 47 -0.02 5.91 2.05
N THR A 48 -0.52 5.40 0.93
CA THR A 48 -0.32 4.01 0.61
C THR A 48 -0.12 3.86 -0.90
N PHE A 49 0.71 2.88 -1.27
CA PHE A 49 1.06 2.64 -2.66
C PHE A 49 1.04 1.15 -2.94
N VAL A 50 0.60 0.77 -4.13
CA VAL A 50 0.68 -0.61 -4.58
C VAL A 50 1.67 -0.64 -5.72
N ILE A 51 2.69 -1.49 -5.59
CA ILE A 51 3.77 -1.57 -6.54
C ILE A 51 3.79 -2.96 -7.16
N ASP A 52 3.91 -3.00 -8.49
CA ASP A 52 4.10 -4.26 -9.20
C ASP A 52 5.56 -4.66 -9.03
N THR A 53 5.82 -5.76 -8.34
CA THR A 53 7.20 -6.11 -8.01
C THR A 53 8.01 -6.54 -9.23
N SER A 54 7.35 -7.00 -10.28
CA SER A 54 8.10 -7.43 -11.46
C SER A 54 8.55 -6.26 -12.32
N SER A 55 7.77 -5.19 -12.36
CA SER A 55 8.14 -4.02 -13.16
C SER A 55 8.59 -2.86 -12.31
N HIS A 56 8.42 -2.96 -11.00
CA HIS A 56 8.77 -1.90 -10.06
C HIS A 56 7.98 -0.62 -10.33
N LYS A 57 6.77 -0.76 -10.83
CA LYS A 57 5.94 0.40 -11.12
C LYS A 57 4.82 0.51 -10.13
N ILE A 58 4.49 1.74 -9.77
CA ILE A 58 3.36 2.00 -8.90
C ILE A 58 2.10 1.90 -9.74
N ILE A 59 1.22 0.98 -9.38
CA ILE A 59 0.00 0.77 -10.13
C ILE A 59 -1.21 1.38 -9.46
N TYR A 60 -1.08 1.78 -8.21
CA TYR A 60 -2.17 2.40 -7.49
C TYR A 60 -1.58 3.16 -6.32
N ALA A 61 -2.08 4.36 -6.09
CA ALA A 61 -1.52 5.19 -5.05
C ALA A 61 -2.62 6.05 -4.42
N ILE A 62 -2.58 6.14 -3.11
CA ILE A 62 -3.42 7.08 -2.38
C ILE A 62 -2.44 7.98 -1.66
N PRO A 63 -2.24 9.19 -2.17
CA PRO A 63 -1.23 10.06 -1.57
C PRO A 63 -1.68 10.58 -0.23
N CYS A 64 -0.69 10.97 0.54
CA CYS A 64 -0.92 11.59 1.81
C CYS A 64 -1.68 12.91 1.60
N THR A 65 -2.72 13.11 2.39
CA THR A 65 -3.50 14.34 2.26
C THR A 65 -3.56 15.05 3.58
N PHE A 66 -3.44 16.32 3.57
CA PHE A 66 -3.67 17.16 4.74
C PHE A 66 -3.90 18.56 4.35
#